data_7af9cb2b971397abc7682b84710fa8ff
#
_entry.id   7af9cb2b971397abc7682b84710fa8ff
#
_cell.length_a   1.000
_cell.length_b   1.000
_cell.length_c   1.000
_cell.angle_alpha   90.00
_cell.angle_beta   90.00
_cell.angle_gamma   90.00
#
_symmetry.space_group_name_H-M   'P 1'
#
loop_
_entity.id
_entity.type
_entity.pdbx_description
1 polymer ?
#
loop_
_entity_poly.entity_id
_entity_poly.type
_entity_poly.pdbx_seq_one_letter_code
_entity_poly.pdbx_strand_id
1 'polypeptide(L)'
;MQTVQTRRRFLSSAALAAAAGMLPLPQAEAAEPPPETLTVRFPKIPVICFAPQYVCEELLRIQGFTDIRYLDADGPTMSQDLGRGKFDFLATISMQAIVAIDGGAPIAILSGVHAGCYELFGREGIHGIADLKGKKVGLTATPELMQMMAAYVGLDPKRDLTLVSAPETKPLELFAEGKVDAYLALLPEPQQLHARKVGHVIVRTSVDRPWSQYFCCMLAGNREFVARYPAATKRVVRAFLKAADLCANEPERAARQLVEGSFTERYEYALQTLNENPYGQWREYDAEDSVRFYALRLHELGMIKSNAKRIIANGTDWRFLNELKRELKA
;
A
#
# COMPACT_ATOMS: atom_id res chain seq x y z
N MET A 1 5.77 64.68 47.13
CA MET A 1 5.61 63.45 47.94
C MET A 1 6.30 62.30 47.28
N GLN A 2 7.49 61.92 47.76
CA GLN A 2 8.25 60.76 47.27
C GLN A 2 7.76 59.54 48.05
N THR A 3 7.23 58.57 47.35
CA THR A 3 6.81 57.28 47.92
C THR A 3 8.03 56.40 48.11
N VAL A 4 8.47 56.20 49.36
CA VAL A 4 9.56 55.33 49.73
C VAL A 4 9.06 53.89 49.59
N GLN A 5 9.57 53.16 48.59
CA GLN A 5 9.33 51.72 48.46
C GLN A 5 10.11 50.98 49.55
N THR A 6 9.41 50.25 50.42
CA THR A 6 10.06 49.43 51.45
C THR A 6 10.68 48.16 50.85
N ARG A 7 11.86 47.73 51.35
CA ARG A 7 12.59 46.53 50.94
C ARG A 7 11.72 45.26 50.87
N ARG A 8 10.69 45.19 51.66
CA ARG A 8 9.72 44.08 51.64
C ARG A 8 8.85 44.02 50.37
N ARG A 9 8.46 45.18 49.82
CA ARG A 9 7.66 45.24 48.56
C ARG A 9 8.54 44.94 47.35
N PHE A 10 9.80 45.28 47.38
CA PHE A 10 10.76 44.93 46.30
C PHE A 10 11.03 43.45 46.26
N LEU A 11 11.20 42.79 47.43
CA LEU A 11 11.45 41.34 47.48
C LEU A 11 10.21 40.51 47.12
N SER A 12 9.01 40.95 47.43
CA SER A 12 7.76 40.30 47.01
C SER A 12 7.51 40.42 45.50
N SER A 13 7.89 41.54 44.88
CA SER A 13 7.77 41.74 43.43
C SER A 13 8.81 40.88 42.67
N ALA A 14 10.02 40.72 43.21
CA ALA A 14 11.07 39.86 42.63
C ALA A 14 10.72 38.36 42.76
N ALA A 15 10.05 37.95 43.87
CA ALA A 15 9.63 36.57 44.04
C ALA A 15 8.46 36.20 43.12
N LEU A 16 7.51 37.11 42.82
CA LEU A 16 6.47 36.88 41.82
C LEU A 16 7.02 36.78 40.39
N ALA A 17 8.06 37.57 40.05
CA ALA A 17 8.69 37.50 38.72
C ALA A 17 9.49 36.19 38.52
N ALA A 18 10.11 35.68 39.60
CA ALA A 18 10.81 34.38 39.54
C ALA A 18 9.85 33.18 39.45
N ALA A 19 8.65 33.25 40.06
CA ALA A 19 7.65 32.21 39.94
C ALA A 19 6.94 32.18 38.58
N ALA A 20 6.85 33.33 37.88
CA ALA A 20 6.30 33.38 36.52
C ALA A 20 7.26 32.84 35.46
N GLY A 21 8.58 32.79 35.73
CA GLY A 21 9.60 32.23 34.82
C GLY A 21 9.72 30.70 34.88
N MET A 22 8.98 30.02 35.77
CA MET A 22 8.99 28.54 35.90
C MET A 22 7.78 27.85 35.25
N LEU A 23 6.92 28.56 34.55
CA LEU A 23 5.94 27.91 33.69
C LEU A 23 6.71 27.32 32.49
N PRO A 24 6.62 25.99 32.21
CA PRO A 24 7.21 25.46 31.00
C PRO A 24 6.56 26.20 29.84
N LEU A 25 7.37 26.97 29.13
CA LEU A 25 6.94 27.51 27.83
C LEU A 25 6.53 26.26 27.00
N PRO A 26 5.34 26.28 26.34
CA PRO A 26 5.04 25.24 25.40
C PRO A 26 6.23 25.17 24.44
N GLN A 27 6.93 24.04 24.42
CA GLN A 27 7.96 23.79 23.42
C GLN A 27 7.25 24.00 22.09
N ALA A 28 7.60 25.07 21.39
CA ALA A 28 7.21 25.24 20.01
C ALA A 28 7.74 24.00 19.28
N GLU A 29 6.85 23.13 18.84
CA GLU A 29 7.22 22.04 17.97
C GLU A 29 8.04 22.66 16.86
N ALA A 30 9.32 22.27 16.77
CA ALA A 30 10.20 22.80 15.75
C ALA A 30 9.55 22.49 14.40
N ALA A 31 9.31 23.53 13.61
CA ALA A 31 8.68 23.35 12.29
C ALA A 31 9.45 22.29 11.51
N GLU A 32 8.73 21.33 10.97
CA GLU A 32 9.34 20.25 10.19
C GLU A 32 10.20 20.84 9.07
N PRO A 33 11.47 20.38 8.90
CA PRO A 33 12.36 20.93 7.89
C PRO A 33 11.74 20.79 6.49
N PRO A 34 12.01 21.70 5.55
CA PRO A 34 11.55 21.55 4.17
C PRO A 34 12.10 20.26 3.56
N PRO A 35 11.45 19.70 2.51
CA PRO A 35 11.95 18.51 1.85
C PRO A 35 13.31 18.82 1.20
N GLU A 36 14.26 17.90 1.29
CA GLU A 36 15.62 18.06 0.74
C GLU A 36 15.63 18.05 -0.80
N THR A 37 14.53 17.60 -1.41
CA THR A 37 14.31 17.63 -2.86
C THR A 37 12.87 18.06 -3.16
N LEU A 38 12.69 18.79 -4.26
CA LEU A 38 11.38 19.23 -4.74
C LEU A 38 10.78 18.28 -5.79
N THR A 39 11.58 17.30 -6.23
CA THR A 39 11.19 16.32 -7.26
C THR A 39 10.87 14.98 -6.61
N VAL A 40 9.77 14.35 -7.05
CA VAL A 40 9.42 12.98 -6.71
C VAL A 40 8.88 12.25 -7.93
N ARG A 41 9.30 10.98 -8.12
CA ARG A 41 8.98 10.16 -9.29
C ARG A 41 8.21 8.91 -8.88
N PHE A 42 7.10 8.66 -9.58
CA PHE A 42 6.26 7.47 -9.44
C PHE A 42 6.12 6.75 -10.78
N PRO A 43 5.85 5.45 -10.80
CA PRO A 43 5.43 4.79 -12.03
C PRO A 43 3.98 5.15 -12.39
N LYS A 44 3.66 5.20 -13.68
CA LYS A 44 2.30 5.28 -14.22
C LYS A 44 1.83 3.87 -14.55
N ILE A 45 0.82 3.39 -13.84
CA ILE A 45 0.28 2.04 -13.99
C ILE A 45 -1.24 2.14 -13.90
N PRO A 46 -2.01 1.64 -14.87
CA PRO A 46 -3.47 1.74 -14.88
C PRO A 46 -4.13 0.72 -13.95
N VAL A 47 -3.74 0.71 -12.67
CA VAL A 47 -4.25 -0.21 -11.65
C VAL A 47 -4.96 0.59 -10.57
N ILE A 48 -6.29 0.45 -10.49
CA ILE A 48 -7.15 1.26 -9.60
C ILE A 48 -6.80 1.06 -8.12
N CYS A 49 -6.36 -0.12 -7.70
CA CYS A 49 -6.00 -0.35 -6.31
C CYS A 49 -4.79 0.49 -5.82
N PHE A 50 -4.04 1.09 -6.74
CA PHE A 50 -2.99 2.07 -6.42
C PHE A 50 -3.51 3.52 -6.37
N ALA A 51 -4.81 3.73 -6.26
CA ALA A 51 -5.44 5.06 -6.22
C ALA A 51 -4.74 6.09 -5.33
N PRO A 52 -4.31 5.77 -4.07
CA PRO A 52 -3.59 6.73 -3.25
C PRO A 52 -2.34 7.31 -3.91
N GLN A 53 -1.64 6.57 -4.79
CA GLN A 53 -0.48 7.04 -5.52
C GLN A 53 -0.81 8.19 -6.49
N TYR A 54 -2.02 8.20 -7.03
CA TYR A 54 -2.45 9.19 -8.03
C TYR A 54 -3.20 10.36 -7.40
N VAL A 55 -4.05 10.09 -6.42
CA VAL A 55 -4.80 11.16 -5.73
C VAL A 55 -3.94 11.93 -4.73
N CYS A 56 -2.71 11.47 -4.42
CA CYS A 56 -1.80 12.20 -3.52
C CYS A 56 -1.12 13.42 -4.16
N GLU A 57 -1.28 13.68 -5.45
CA GLU A 57 -0.52 14.75 -6.14
C GLU A 57 -0.73 16.14 -5.50
N GLU A 58 -1.99 16.53 -5.27
CA GLU A 58 -2.32 17.79 -4.60
C GLU A 58 -1.71 17.84 -3.17
N LEU A 59 -1.78 16.71 -2.46
CA LEU A 59 -1.21 16.58 -1.12
C LEU A 59 0.32 16.68 -1.13
N LEU A 60 0.97 16.14 -2.15
CA LEU A 60 2.43 16.29 -2.34
C LEU A 60 2.82 17.75 -2.60
N ARG A 61 2.03 18.50 -3.37
CA ARG A 61 2.25 19.95 -3.57
C ARG A 61 2.14 20.71 -2.26
N ILE A 62 1.16 20.39 -1.43
CA ILE A 62 1.02 20.95 -0.06
C ILE A 62 2.24 20.59 0.81
N GLN A 63 2.84 19.42 0.61
CA GLN A 63 4.06 19.00 1.31
C GLN A 63 5.34 19.66 0.77
N GLY A 64 5.25 20.50 -0.26
CA GLY A 64 6.37 21.29 -0.81
C GLY A 64 7.03 20.72 -2.07
N PHE A 65 6.49 19.63 -2.65
CA PHE A 65 6.99 19.14 -3.94
C PHE A 65 6.43 19.97 -5.09
N THR A 66 7.29 20.39 -6.02
CA THR A 66 6.92 21.20 -7.19
C THR A 66 7.03 20.43 -8.49
N ASP A 67 7.81 19.35 -8.52
CA ASP A 67 8.05 18.51 -9.70
C ASP A 67 7.66 17.04 -9.37
N ILE A 68 6.41 16.70 -9.70
CA ILE A 68 5.84 15.36 -9.48
C ILE A 68 5.73 14.69 -10.84
N ARG A 69 6.41 13.55 -11.02
CA ARG A 69 6.50 12.87 -12.31
C ARG A 69 5.92 11.47 -12.23
N TYR A 70 5.09 11.14 -13.21
CA TYR A 70 4.61 9.78 -13.46
C TYR A 70 5.30 9.25 -14.71
N LEU A 71 6.08 8.18 -14.56
CA LEU A 71 6.92 7.60 -15.60
C LEU A 71 6.34 6.27 -16.06
N ASP A 72 6.39 5.99 -17.34
CA ASP A 72 5.93 4.73 -17.88
C ASP A 72 6.69 3.54 -17.27
N ALA A 73 5.96 2.50 -16.92
CA ALA A 73 6.48 1.33 -16.22
C ALA A 73 5.88 0.05 -16.76
N ASP A 74 6.72 -0.99 -16.83
CA ASP A 74 6.31 -2.35 -17.18
C ASP A 74 6.03 -3.15 -15.91
N GLY A 75 4.81 -3.74 -15.82
CA GLY A 75 4.30 -4.38 -14.62
C GLY A 75 5.25 -5.36 -13.90
N PRO A 76 5.87 -6.35 -14.58
CA PRO A 76 6.65 -7.39 -13.90
C PRO A 76 7.95 -6.90 -13.25
N THR A 77 8.54 -5.80 -13.70
CA THR A 77 9.87 -5.33 -13.26
C THR A 77 9.84 -4.12 -12.32
N MET A 78 8.67 -3.62 -11.97
CA MET A 78 8.51 -2.35 -11.24
C MET A 78 9.30 -2.27 -9.92
N SER A 79 9.29 -3.32 -9.12
CA SER A 79 10.03 -3.33 -7.85
C SER A 79 11.55 -3.32 -8.07
N GLN A 80 12.03 -3.96 -9.13
CA GLN A 80 13.43 -3.91 -9.52
C GLN A 80 13.80 -2.53 -10.09
N ASP A 81 12.92 -1.92 -10.87
CA ASP A 81 13.11 -0.58 -11.43
C ASP A 81 13.11 0.49 -10.34
N LEU A 82 12.26 0.33 -9.31
CA LEU A 82 12.33 1.13 -8.09
C LEU A 82 13.71 1.00 -7.43
N GLY A 83 14.22 -0.23 -7.27
CA GLY A 83 15.55 -0.48 -6.71
C GLY A 83 16.68 0.16 -7.52
N ARG A 84 16.55 0.20 -8.84
CA ARG A 84 17.52 0.86 -9.76
C ARG A 84 17.41 2.39 -9.79
N GLY A 85 16.43 2.97 -9.07
CA GLY A 85 16.22 4.42 -9.01
C GLY A 85 15.52 5.02 -10.23
N LYS A 86 14.82 4.22 -11.04
CA LYS A 86 13.94 4.73 -12.10
C LYS A 86 12.79 5.55 -11.50
N PHE A 87 12.27 5.09 -10.36
CA PHE A 87 11.27 5.75 -9.54
C PHE A 87 11.83 6.00 -8.14
N ASP A 88 11.18 6.89 -7.37
CA ASP A 88 11.52 7.15 -5.98
C ASP A 88 10.59 6.39 -5.03
N PHE A 89 9.31 6.26 -5.41
CA PHE A 89 8.29 5.51 -4.67
C PHE A 89 7.38 4.73 -5.61
N LEU A 90 6.74 3.71 -5.05
CA LEU A 90 5.86 2.79 -5.76
C LEU A 90 4.81 2.23 -4.81
N ALA A 91 3.52 2.35 -5.16
CA ALA A 91 2.50 1.46 -4.61
C ALA A 91 2.65 0.07 -5.26
N THR A 92 2.87 -0.95 -4.47
CA THR A 92 3.19 -2.30 -4.97
C THR A 92 2.44 -3.37 -4.19
N ILE A 93 2.26 -4.53 -4.83
CA ILE A 93 1.71 -5.71 -4.18
C ILE A 93 2.74 -6.27 -3.20
N SER A 94 2.32 -6.55 -1.96
CA SER A 94 3.20 -6.97 -0.86
C SER A 94 4.10 -8.14 -1.22
N MET A 95 3.57 -9.17 -1.87
CA MET A 95 4.33 -10.36 -2.28
C MET A 95 5.41 -10.01 -3.30
N GLN A 96 5.11 -9.15 -4.28
CA GLN A 96 6.08 -8.72 -5.30
C GLN A 96 7.23 -7.91 -4.68
N ALA A 97 6.92 -7.02 -3.72
CA ALA A 97 7.95 -6.30 -2.98
C ALA A 97 8.85 -7.25 -2.20
N ILE A 98 8.28 -8.24 -1.51
CA ILE A 98 9.03 -9.23 -0.72
C ILE A 98 9.94 -10.08 -1.61
N VAL A 99 9.45 -10.54 -2.76
CA VAL A 99 10.25 -11.31 -3.74
C VAL A 99 11.41 -10.46 -4.28
N ALA A 100 11.16 -9.17 -4.58
CA ALA A 100 12.20 -8.27 -5.03
C ALA A 100 13.27 -8.01 -3.93
N ILE A 101 12.85 -7.85 -2.67
CA ILE A 101 13.76 -7.69 -1.52
C ILE A 101 14.61 -8.95 -1.33
N ASP A 102 14.03 -10.14 -1.41
CA ASP A 102 14.76 -11.41 -1.33
C ASP A 102 15.78 -11.55 -2.47
N GLY A 103 15.42 -11.07 -3.67
CA GLY A 103 16.30 -10.97 -4.83
C GLY A 103 17.37 -9.88 -4.76
N GLY A 104 17.42 -9.12 -3.65
CA GLY A 104 18.44 -8.08 -3.40
C GLY A 104 18.09 -6.70 -3.96
N ALA A 105 16.86 -6.44 -4.40
CA ALA A 105 16.46 -5.09 -4.81
C ALA A 105 16.59 -4.09 -3.65
N PRO A 106 17.29 -2.96 -3.80
CA PRO A 106 17.48 -1.98 -2.74
C PRO A 106 16.25 -1.09 -2.55
N ILE A 107 15.16 -1.69 -2.09
CA ILE A 107 13.91 -1.01 -1.77
C ILE A 107 13.58 -1.15 -0.28
N ALA A 108 12.75 -0.26 0.24
CA ALA A 108 12.22 -0.32 1.59
C ALA A 108 10.69 -0.15 1.58
N ILE A 109 9.97 -1.05 2.21
CA ILE A 109 8.54 -0.92 2.47
C ILE A 109 8.36 0.09 3.61
N LEU A 110 7.49 1.10 3.42
CA LEU A 110 7.34 2.26 4.29
C LEU A 110 5.99 2.33 5.00
N SER A 111 4.93 1.80 4.38
CA SER A 111 3.59 1.74 4.96
C SER A 111 2.71 0.71 4.25
N GLY A 112 1.64 0.28 4.91
CA GLY A 112 0.51 -0.39 4.24
C GLY A 112 -0.35 0.63 3.51
N VAL A 113 -1.10 0.17 2.51
CA VAL A 113 -2.04 0.99 1.72
C VAL A 113 -3.47 0.50 1.94
N HIS A 114 -3.77 -0.73 1.56
CA HIS A 114 -5.08 -1.36 1.78
C HIS A 114 -4.95 -2.90 1.80
N ALA A 115 -5.92 -3.55 2.43
CA ALA A 115 -6.10 -4.99 2.33
C ALA A 115 -6.99 -5.31 1.13
N GLY A 116 -6.85 -6.54 0.57
CA GLY A 116 -7.69 -7.02 -0.53
C GLY A 116 -7.45 -6.32 -1.87
N CYS A 117 -7.39 -7.09 -2.91
CA CYS A 117 -7.32 -6.61 -4.30
C CYS A 117 -7.94 -7.62 -5.24
N TYR A 118 -8.26 -8.82 -4.72
CA TYR A 118 -8.56 -9.96 -5.55
C TYR A 118 -9.89 -10.58 -5.18
N GLU A 119 -10.57 -11.04 -6.22
CA GLU A 119 -11.64 -12.01 -6.07
C GLU A 119 -11.28 -13.28 -6.85
N LEU A 120 -11.46 -14.43 -6.22
CA LEU A 120 -11.33 -15.72 -6.88
C LEU A 120 -12.73 -16.15 -7.36
N PHE A 121 -12.90 -16.27 -8.66
CA PHE A 121 -14.12 -16.72 -9.28
C PHE A 121 -14.03 -18.20 -9.61
N GLY A 122 -15.11 -18.94 -9.38
CA GLY A 122 -15.30 -20.32 -9.78
C GLY A 122 -16.42 -20.48 -10.80
N ARG A 123 -16.33 -21.52 -11.60
CA ARG A 123 -17.45 -22.01 -12.41
C ARG A 123 -18.35 -22.91 -11.59
N GLU A 124 -19.49 -23.30 -12.16
CA GLU A 124 -20.41 -24.26 -11.57
C GLU A 124 -19.67 -25.51 -11.04
N GLY A 125 -19.98 -25.91 -9.81
CA GLY A 125 -19.33 -27.02 -9.12
C GLY A 125 -18.04 -26.69 -8.38
N ILE A 126 -17.57 -25.41 -8.40
CA ILE A 126 -16.41 -24.95 -7.63
C ILE A 126 -16.90 -23.98 -6.56
N HIS A 127 -16.92 -24.41 -5.31
CA HIS A 127 -17.47 -23.64 -4.18
C HIS A 127 -16.41 -23.16 -3.19
N GLY A 128 -15.15 -23.62 -3.35
CA GLY A 128 -14.04 -23.24 -2.51
C GLY A 128 -12.70 -23.55 -3.15
N ILE A 129 -11.61 -23.09 -2.51
CA ILE A 129 -10.25 -23.29 -3.01
C ILE A 129 -9.90 -24.79 -3.09
N ALA A 130 -10.43 -25.62 -2.19
CA ALA A 130 -10.17 -27.07 -2.19
C ALA A 130 -10.69 -27.77 -3.45
N ASP A 131 -11.75 -27.25 -4.07
CA ASP A 131 -12.34 -27.80 -5.30
C ASP A 131 -11.47 -27.55 -6.54
N LEU A 132 -10.42 -26.76 -6.40
CA LEU A 132 -9.48 -26.45 -7.48
C LEU A 132 -8.48 -27.59 -7.77
N LYS A 133 -8.49 -28.68 -7.00
CA LYS A 133 -7.61 -29.83 -7.25
C LYS A 133 -7.81 -30.39 -8.66
N GLY A 134 -6.72 -30.42 -9.45
CA GLY A 134 -6.73 -30.87 -10.84
C GLY A 134 -7.33 -29.87 -11.84
N LYS A 135 -7.62 -28.62 -11.40
CA LYS A 135 -8.28 -27.60 -12.21
C LYS A 135 -7.30 -26.62 -12.83
N LYS A 136 -7.78 -25.95 -13.90
CA LYS A 136 -7.08 -24.83 -14.56
C LYS A 136 -7.56 -23.54 -13.96
N VAL A 137 -6.61 -22.72 -13.44
CA VAL A 137 -6.89 -21.42 -12.86
C VAL A 137 -6.24 -20.32 -13.70
N GLY A 138 -7.06 -19.46 -14.29
CA GLY A 138 -6.60 -18.26 -15.00
C GLY A 138 -6.26 -17.14 -14.01
N LEU A 139 -5.27 -16.32 -14.35
CA LEU A 139 -4.92 -15.11 -13.61
C LEU A 139 -4.07 -14.18 -14.50
N THR A 140 -4.20 -12.87 -14.28
CA THR A 140 -3.41 -11.85 -15.01
C THR A 140 -2.15 -11.48 -14.25
N ALA A 141 -2.20 -11.51 -12.91
CA ALA A 141 -1.09 -11.12 -12.05
C ALA A 141 -1.01 -12.03 -10.81
N THR A 142 0.15 -12.00 -10.14
CA THR A 142 0.36 -12.54 -8.80
C THR A 142 0.05 -14.04 -8.65
N PRO A 143 0.72 -14.91 -9.43
CA PRO A 143 0.60 -16.37 -9.26
C PRO A 143 0.96 -16.82 -7.83
N GLU A 144 1.80 -16.05 -7.13
CA GLU A 144 2.17 -16.28 -5.74
C GLU A 144 0.95 -16.35 -4.82
N LEU A 145 -0.01 -15.45 -4.99
CA LEU A 145 -1.23 -15.44 -4.18
C LEU A 145 -2.06 -16.69 -4.40
N MET A 146 -2.26 -17.10 -5.66
CA MET A 146 -3.00 -18.33 -5.96
C MET A 146 -2.32 -19.57 -5.37
N GLN A 147 -1.00 -19.64 -5.45
CA GLN A 147 -0.24 -20.74 -4.87
C GLN A 147 -0.34 -20.75 -3.33
N MET A 148 -0.29 -19.58 -2.69
CA MET A 148 -0.51 -19.44 -1.25
C MET A 148 -1.93 -19.87 -0.84
N MET A 149 -2.95 -19.49 -1.61
CA MET A 149 -4.34 -19.89 -1.38
C MET A 149 -4.50 -21.41 -1.47
N ALA A 150 -3.89 -22.03 -2.47
CA ALA A 150 -3.91 -23.48 -2.63
C ALA A 150 -3.24 -24.20 -1.46
N ALA A 151 -2.03 -23.76 -1.08
CA ALA A 151 -1.30 -24.34 0.04
C ALA A 151 -2.05 -24.16 1.37
N TYR A 152 -2.76 -23.05 1.56
CA TYR A 152 -3.57 -22.78 2.75
C TYR A 152 -4.64 -23.83 3.01
N VAL A 153 -5.20 -24.42 1.95
CA VAL A 153 -6.19 -25.51 2.06
C VAL A 153 -5.58 -26.91 1.89
N GLY A 154 -4.24 -27.02 1.90
CA GLY A 154 -3.53 -28.30 1.82
C GLY A 154 -3.35 -28.87 0.41
N LEU A 155 -3.58 -28.08 -0.64
CA LEU A 155 -3.24 -28.47 -2.00
C LEU A 155 -1.74 -28.22 -2.27
N ASP A 156 -1.13 -29.05 -3.10
CA ASP A 156 0.20 -28.81 -3.65
C ASP A 156 0.08 -27.88 -4.88
N PRO A 157 0.47 -26.59 -4.78
CA PRO A 157 0.23 -25.64 -5.85
C PRO A 157 0.96 -25.94 -7.15
N LYS A 158 1.98 -26.81 -7.13
CA LYS A 158 2.76 -27.22 -8.32
C LYS A 158 2.18 -28.45 -9.00
N ARG A 159 1.46 -29.29 -8.26
CA ARG A 159 0.93 -30.57 -8.79
C ARG A 159 -0.58 -30.56 -8.92
N ASP A 160 -1.26 -29.88 -8.01
CA ASP A 160 -2.73 -29.92 -7.92
C ASP A 160 -3.41 -28.80 -8.73
N LEU A 161 -2.64 -27.81 -9.25
CA LEU A 161 -3.18 -26.71 -10.06
C LEU A 161 -2.45 -26.59 -11.40
N THR A 162 -3.18 -26.15 -12.42
CA THR A 162 -2.60 -25.66 -13.67
C THR A 162 -2.87 -24.17 -13.79
N LEU A 163 -1.84 -23.32 -13.56
CA LEU A 163 -1.97 -21.87 -13.68
C LEU A 163 -1.83 -21.43 -15.14
N VAL A 164 -2.75 -20.58 -15.59
CA VAL A 164 -2.76 -19.98 -16.93
C VAL A 164 -2.62 -18.47 -16.75
N SER A 165 -1.40 -17.94 -16.92
CA SER A 165 -1.05 -16.57 -16.56
C SER A 165 -0.33 -15.76 -17.65
N ALA A 166 -0.07 -16.35 -18.81
CA ALA A 166 0.61 -15.63 -19.89
C ALA A 166 -0.32 -14.55 -20.48
N PRO A 167 0.12 -13.28 -20.58
CA PRO A 167 -0.71 -12.17 -21.06
C PRO A 167 -1.32 -12.41 -22.45
N GLU A 168 -0.59 -13.06 -23.33
CA GLU A 168 -1.05 -13.43 -24.67
C GLU A 168 -2.21 -14.43 -24.69
N THR A 169 -2.42 -15.16 -23.60
CA THR A 169 -3.53 -16.13 -23.47
C THR A 169 -4.86 -15.49 -23.11
N LYS A 170 -4.87 -14.20 -22.70
CA LYS A 170 -6.05 -13.47 -22.24
C LYS A 170 -6.87 -14.28 -21.21
N PRO A 171 -6.32 -14.57 -20.01
CA PRO A 171 -6.89 -15.54 -19.09
C PRO A 171 -8.33 -15.22 -18.65
N LEU A 172 -8.70 -13.93 -18.56
CA LEU A 172 -10.07 -13.50 -18.27
C LEU A 172 -11.05 -13.98 -19.35
N GLU A 173 -10.69 -13.85 -20.63
CA GLU A 173 -11.53 -14.31 -21.73
C GLU A 173 -11.61 -15.84 -21.77
N LEU A 174 -10.51 -16.54 -21.49
CA LEU A 174 -10.54 -18.01 -21.33
C LEU A 174 -11.50 -18.44 -20.22
N PHE A 175 -11.57 -17.70 -19.13
CA PHE A 175 -12.55 -17.98 -18.07
C PHE A 175 -13.98 -17.70 -18.54
N ALA A 176 -14.20 -16.60 -19.22
CA ALA A 176 -15.50 -16.25 -19.77
C ALA A 176 -16.01 -17.31 -20.78
N GLU A 177 -15.12 -17.86 -21.58
CA GLU A 177 -15.41 -18.90 -22.57
C GLU A 177 -15.47 -20.33 -21.99
N GLY A 178 -15.14 -20.52 -20.69
CA GLY A 178 -15.16 -21.84 -20.05
C GLY A 178 -13.96 -22.72 -20.30
N LYS A 179 -12.87 -22.14 -20.76
CA LYS A 179 -11.61 -22.85 -21.05
C LYS A 179 -10.69 -23.00 -19.83
N VAL A 180 -10.96 -22.25 -18.77
CA VAL A 180 -10.40 -22.43 -17.41
C VAL A 180 -11.51 -22.52 -16.40
N ASP A 181 -11.27 -23.24 -15.30
CA ASP A 181 -12.27 -23.62 -14.30
C ASP A 181 -12.50 -22.53 -13.26
N ALA A 182 -11.47 -21.75 -12.96
CA ALA A 182 -11.50 -20.64 -12.02
C ALA A 182 -10.65 -19.48 -12.51
N TYR A 183 -10.83 -18.29 -11.93
CA TYR A 183 -10.07 -17.10 -12.28
C TYR A 183 -9.78 -16.23 -11.05
N LEU A 184 -8.49 -15.95 -10.80
CA LEU A 184 -8.07 -15.00 -9.79
C LEU A 184 -8.01 -13.60 -10.42
N ALA A 185 -9.07 -12.83 -10.20
CA ALA A 185 -9.27 -11.52 -10.78
C ALA A 185 -8.62 -10.42 -9.91
N LEU A 186 -7.80 -9.57 -10.53
CA LEU A 186 -7.27 -8.34 -9.95
C LEU A 186 -8.13 -7.15 -10.42
N LEU A 187 -8.37 -6.20 -9.54
CA LEU A 187 -9.15 -4.99 -9.85
C LEU A 187 -8.58 -4.23 -11.08
N PRO A 188 -9.40 -3.86 -12.09
CA PRO A 188 -10.87 -3.87 -12.11
C PRO A 188 -11.53 -5.12 -12.77
N GLU A 189 -10.84 -6.24 -12.91
CA GLU A 189 -11.39 -7.44 -13.56
C GLU A 189 -12.61 -8.05 -12.84
N PRO A 190 -12.70 -8.04 -11.48
CA PRO A 190 -13.91 -8.47 -10.79
C PRO A 190 -15.16 -7.73 -11.27
N GLN A 191 -15.08 -6.39 -11.43
CA GLN A 191 -16.20 -5.57 -11.90
C GLN A 191 -16.64 -5.97 -13.32
N GLN A 192 -15.67 -6.34 -14.18
CA GLN A 192 -15.97 -6.83 -15.53
C GLN A 192 -16.72 -8.19 -15.49
N LEU A 193 -16.27 -9.12 -14.63
CA LEU A 193 -16.89 -10.43 -14.48
C LEU A 193 -18.30 -10.32 -13.88
N HIS A 194 -18.48 -9.46 -12.86
CA HIS A 194 -19.80 -9.18 -12.28
C HIS A 194 -20.76 -8.58 -13.32
N ALA A 195 -20.32 -7.59 -14.10
CA ALA A 195 -21.12 -6.97 -15.16
C ALA A 195 -21.53 -7.97 -16.25
N ARG A 196 -20.64 -8.92 -16.58
CA ARG A 196 -20.86 -9.97 -17.58
C ARG A 196 -21.62 -11.19 -17.00
N LYS A 197 -21.82 -11.24 -15.68
CA LYS A 197 -22.43 -12.38 -14.96
C LYS A 197 -21.69 -13.71 -15.25
N VAL A 198 -20.35 -13.66 -15.24
CA VAL A 198 -19.50 -14.81 -15.53
C VAL A 198 -18.92 -15.38 -14.24
N GLY A 199 -19.22 -16.64 -13.94
CA GLY A 199 -18.80 -17.32 -12.72
C GLY A 199 -19.48 -16.79 -11.45
N HIS A 200 -19.00 -17.22 -10.30
CA HIS A 200 -19.39 -16.72 -8.99
C HIS A 200 -18.15 -16.58 -8.09
N VAL A 201 -18.19 -15.66 -7.15
CA VAL A 201 -17.09 -15.43 -6.22
C VAL A 201 -17.02 -16.55 -5.19
N ILE A 202 -15.84 -17.15 -5.03
CA ILE A 202 -15.54 -18.19 -4.03
C ILE A 202 -14.59 -17.70 -2.94
N VAL A 203 -13.81 -16.64 -3.22
CA VAL A 203 -13.00 -15.91 -2.21
C VAL A 203 -12.96 -14.44 -2.57
N ARG A 204 -13.19 -13.59 -1.58
CA ARG A 204 -12.99 -12.13 -1.66
C ARG A 204 -11.93 -11.70 -0.67
N THR A 205 -10.76 -11.33 -1.14
CA THR A 205 -9.60 -11.05 -0.26
C THR A 205 -9.76 -9.81 0.61
N SER A 206 -10.70 -8.91 0.29
CA SER A 206 -11.05 -7.75 1.14
C SER A 206 -11.92 -8.11 2.35
N VAL A 207 -12.55 -9.30 2.35
CA VAL A 207 -13.50 -9.74 3.38
C VAL A 207 -13.09 -11.04 4.04
N ASP A 208 -12.61 -12.02 3.24
CA ASP A 208 -12.36 -13.38 3.72
C ASP A 208 -11.01 -13.51 4.40
N ARG A 209 -11.03 -14.15 5.58
CA ARG A 209 -9.80 -14.48 6.33
C ARG A 209 -9.06 -15.66 5.69
N PRO A 210 -7.72 -15.67 5.79
CA PRO A 210 -6.86 -14.70 6.49
C PRO A 210 -6.56 -13.43 5.67
N TRP A 211 -6.88 -13.40 4.38
CA TRP A 211 -6.45 -12.41 3.39
C TRP A 211 -6.84 -10.98 3.74
N SER A 212 -8.04 -10.80 4.31
CA SER A 212 -8.58 -9.49 4.69
C SER A 212 -7.87 -8.84 5.89
N GLN A 213 -6.99 -9.57 6.57
CA GLN A 213 -6.29 -9.09 7.77
C GLN A 213 -4.92 -8.47 7.46
N TYR A 214 -4.45 -8.57 6.21
CA TYR A 214 -3.11 -8.18 5.81
C TYR A 214 -3.13 -7.23 4.62
N PHE A 215 -2.22 -6.27 4.63
CA PHE A 215 -2.08 -5.35 3.51
C PHE A 215 -1.69 -6.09 2.23
N CYS A 216 -2.59 -6.10 1.25
CA CYS A 216 -2.30 -6.58 -0.09
C CYS A 216 -1.33 -5.65 -0.80
N CYS A 217 -1.55 -4.35 -0.67
CA CYS A 217 -0.72 -3.32 -1.28
C CYS A 217 0.00 -2.48 -0.23
N MET A 218 1.25 -2.14 -0.53
CA MET A 218 2.13 -1.35 0.32
C MET A 218 2.82 -0.23 -0.47
N LEU A 219 3.23 0.82 0.22
CA LEU A 219 4.11 1.84 -0.32
C LEU A 219 5.55 1.41 -0.10
N ALA A 220 6.32 1.32 -1.17
CA ALA A 220 7.76 1.10 -1.14
C ALA A 220 8.51 2.33 -1.67
N GLY A 221 9.72 2.58 -1.15
CA GLY A 221 10.65 3.61 -1.59
C GLY A 221 11.98 3.04 -2.05
N ASN A 222 12.65 3.72 -2.98
CA ASN A 222 14.04 3.44 -3.30
C ASN A 222 14.90 3.69 -2.07
N ARG A 223 15.73 2.73 -1.67
CA ARG A 223 16.49 2.80 -0.41
C ARG A 223 17.50 3.94 -0.35
N GLU A 224 18.12 4.25 -1.48
CA GLU A 224 19.06 5.38 -1.55
C GLU A 224 18.34 6.72 -1.37
N PHE A 225 17.17 6.88 -2.04
CA PHE A 225 16.32 8.06 -1.86
C PHE A 225 15.88 8.22 -0.40
N VAL A 226 15.38 7.14 0.21
CA VAL A 226 14.90 7.12 1.62
C VAL A 226 16.01 7.50 2.59
N ALA A 227 17.23 7.01 2.36
CA ALA A 227 18.39 7.31 3.20
C ALA A 227 18.88 8.76 2.99
N ARG A 228 18.89 9.24 1.74
CA ARG A 228 19.42 10.55 1.37
C ARG A 228 18.46 11.70 1.69
N TYR A 229 17.15 11.45 1.61
CA TYR A 229 16.10 12.46 1.70
C TYR A 229 15.03 12.10 2.74
N PRO A 230 15.38 11.99 4.04
CA PRO A 230 14.44 11.53 5.06
C PRO A 230 13.25 12.47 5.29
N ALA A 231 13.43 13.81 5.22
CA ALA A 231 12.31 14.75 5.37
C ALA A 231 11.35 14.65 4.15
N ALA A 232 11.89 14.59 2.94
CA ALA A 232 11.10 14.34 1.73
C ALA A 232 10.35 13.00 1.80
N THR A 233 11.01 11.93 2.26
CA THR A 233 10.40 10.61 2.44
C THR A 233 9.22 10.67 3.41
N LYS A 234 9.39 11.28 4.59
CA LYS A 234 8.31 11.44 5.57
C LYS A 234 7.11 12.18 4.98
N ARG A 235 7.37 13.25 4.22
CA ARG A 235 6.34 14.04 3.55
C ARG A 235 5.59 13.26 2.48
N VAL A 236 6.28 12.43 1.69
CA VAL A 236 5.66 11.53 0.72
C VAL A 236 4.78 10.50 1.43
N VAL A 237 5.27 9.84 2.49
CA VAL A 237 4.47 8.88 3.27
C VAL A 237 3.23 9.57 3.85
N ARG A 238 3.36 10.79 4.41
CA ARG A 238 2.22 11.56 4.92
C ARG A 238 1.19 11.87 3.84
N ALA A 239 1.63 12.34 2.68
CA ALA A 239 0.73 12.61 1.54
C ALA A 239 0.00 11.35 1.11
N PHE A 240 0.71 10.23 1.06
CA PHE A 240 0.16 8.94 0.67
C PHE A 240 -0.88 8.39 1.66
N LEU A 241 -0.61 8.47 2.96
CA LEU A 241 -1.57 8.07 4.00
C LEU A 241 -2.84 8.94 3.98
N LYS A 242 -2.69 10.26 3.81
CA LYS A 242 -3.82 11.18 3.65
C LYS A 242 -4.60 10.90 2.35
N ALA A 243 -3.93 10.50 1.29
CA ALA A 243 -4.57 10.09 0.04
C ALA A 243 -5.36 8.78 0.22
N ALA A 244 -4.85 7.84 1.04
CA ALA A 244 -5.61 6.64 1.41
C ALA A 244 -6.88 7.00 2.21
N ASP A 245 -6.79 7.96 3.15
CA ASP A 245 -7.96 8.49 3.85
C ASP A 245 -8.96 9.18 2.88
N LEU A 246 -8.47 9.93 1.89
CA LEU A 246 -9.32 10.54 0.86
C LEU A 246 -10.02 9.47 0.03
N CYS A 247 -9.32 8.41 -0.38
CA CYS A 247 -9.93 7.28 -1.09
C CYS A 247 -11.03 6.60 -0.27
N ALA A 248 -10.87 6.50 1.05
CA ALA A 248 -11.85 5.89 1.94
C ALA A 248 -13.05 6.78 2.24
N ASN A 249 -12.84 8.10 2.43
CA ASN A 249 -13.86 9.01 2.92
C ASN A 249 -14.55 9.84 1.82
N GLU A 250 -13.89 10.01 0.66
CA GLU A 250 -14.37 10.79 -0.48
C GLU A 250 -14.20 9.98 -1.79
N PRO A 251 -14.75 8.74 -1.89
CA PRO A 251 -14.49 7.84 -3.03
C PRO A 251 -14.93 8.42 -4.38
N GLU A 252 -16.01 9.24 -4.41
CA GLU A 252 -16.46 9.90 -5.65
C GLU A 252 -15.44 10.95 -6.13
N ARG A 253 -14.82 11.69 -5.21
CA ARG A 253 -13.77 12.66 -5.54
C ARG A 253 -12.54 11.95 -6.05
N ALA A 254 -12.10 10.89 -5.36
CA ALA A 254 -10.96 10.08 -5.76
C ALA A 254 -11.19 9.43 -7.15
N ALA A 255 -12.38 8.87 -7.41
CA ALA A 255 -12.73 8.28 -8.69
C ALA A 255 -12.66 9.31 -9.85
N ARG A 256 -13.17 10.54 -9.63
CA ARG A 256 -13.05 11.63 -10.62
C ARG A 256 -11.60 11.97 -10.92
N GLN A 257 -10.77 12.13 -9.89
CA GLN A 257 -9.35 12.43 -10.06
C GLN A 257 -8.61 11.33 -10.85
N LEU A 258 -8.95 10.05 -10.63
CA LEU A 258 -8.38 8.94 -11.39
C LEU A 258 -8.72 9.00 -12.88
N VAL A 259 -9.95 9.35 -13.23
CA VAL A 259 -10.39 9.49 -14.63
C VAL A 259 -9.78 10.73 -15.29
N GLU A 260 -9.82 11.88 -14.61
CA GLU A 260 -9.25 13.14 -15.10
C GLU A 260 -7.72 13.02 -15.33
N GLY A 261 -7.02 12.30 -14.46
CA GLY A 261 -5.59 12.01 -14.58
C GLY A 261 -5.25 10.90 -15.59
N SER A 262 -6.24 10.32 -16.27
CA SER A 262 -6.07 9.19 -17.21
C SER A 262 -5.37 7.98 -16.58
N PHE A 263 -5.64 7.72 -15.28
CA PHE A 263 -5.18 6.54 -14.56
C PHE A 263 -6.19 5.38 -14.64
N THR A 264 -7.42 5.66 -15.03
CA THR A 264 -8.46 4.71 -15.41
C THR A 264 -9.42 5.36 -16.41
N GLU A 265 -10.07 4.53 -17.23
CA GLU A 265 -11.03 5.02 -18.23
C GLU A 265 -12.47 5.05 -17.70
N ARG A 266 -12.78 4.23 -16.68
CA ARG A 266 -14.16 3.99 -16.24
C ARG A 266 -14.39 4.43 -14.81
N TYR A 267 -15.14 5.52 -14.67
CA TYR A 267 -15.51 6.09 -13.37
C TYR A 267 -16.25 5.09 -12.47
N GLU A 268 -17.20 4.33 -13.03
CA GLU A 268 -18.00 3.38 -12.26
C GLU A 268 -17.13 2.27 -11.64
N TYR A 269 -16.14 1.78 -12.38
CA TYR A 269 -15.22 0.77 -11.86
C TYR A 269 -14.27 1.35 -10.81
N ALA A 270 -13.81 2.60 -11.01
CA ALA A 270 -13.02 3.29 -10.01
C ALA A 270 -13.82 3.46 -8.71
N LEU A 271 -15.03 4.01 -8.80
CA LEU A 271 -15.89 4.25 -7.64
C LEU A 271 -16.24 2.94 -6.92
N GLN A 272 -16.60 1.89 -7.65
CA GLN A 272 -16.89 0.59 -7.04
C GLN A 272 -15.65 0.04 -6.32
N THR A 273 -14.47 0.08 -6.94
CA THR A 273 -13.22 -0.37 -6.33
C THR A 273 -12.89 0.41 -5.05
N LEU A 274 -13.06 1.73 -5.07
CA LEU A 274 -12.78 2.58 -3.90
C LEU A 274 -13.74 2.30 -2.74
N ASN A 275 -15.00 1.97 -3.02
CA ASN A 275 -15.98 1.59 -2.00
C ASN A 275 -15.76 0.17 -1.43
N GLU A 276 -15.23 -0.74 -2.23
CA GLU A 276 -15.04 -2.14 -1.83
C GLU A 276 -13.71 -2.40 -1.11
N ASN A 277 -12.69 -1.55 -1.31
CA ASN A 277 -11.37 -1.71 -0.71
C ASN A 277 -11.19 -0.87 0.56
N PRO A 278 -10.68 -1.46 1.64
CA PRO A 278 -10.51 -0.78 2.91
C PRO A 278 -9.23 0.09 2.95
N TYR A 279 -9.22 1.24 2.28
CA TYR A 279 -8.07 2.16 2.23
C TYR A 279 -7.74 2.82 3.57
N GLY A 280 -8.72 3.03 4.46
CA GLY A 280 -8.52 3.70 5.75
C GLY A 280 -7.79 2.86 6.83
N GLN A 281 -7.52 1.58 6.57
CA GLN A 281 -7.03 0.63 7.56
C GLN A 281 -5.54 0.79 7.95
N TRP A 282 -4.83 1.74 7.37
CA TRP A 282 -3.40 1.94 7.67
C TRP A 282 -3.11 2.28 9.14
N ARG A 283 -4.14 2.79 9.86
CA ARG A 283 -4.04 3.07 11.30
C ARG A 283 -4.10 1.81 12.15
N GLU A 284 -4.97 0.90 11.79
CA GLU A 284 -5.38 -0.23 12.59
C GLU A 284 -4.54 -1.47 12.31
N TYR A 285 -4.21 -1.70 11.04
CA TYR A 285 -3.45 -2.89 10.65
C TYR A 285 -1.96 -2.68 10.88
N ASP A 286 -1.31 -3.77 11.31
CA ASP A 286 0.15 -3.80 11.45
C ASP A 286 0.80 -4.12 10.10
N ALA A 287 1.54 -3.13 9.57
CA ALA A 287 2.24 -3.28 8.30
C ALA A 287 3.39 -4.32 8.40
N GLU A 288 4.08 -4.40 9.53
CA GLU A 288 5.14 -5.41 9.73
C GLU A 288 4.56 -6.81 9.80
N ASP A 289 3.41 -7.00 10.46
CA ASP A 289 2.75 -8.31 10.52
C ASP A 289 2.31 -8.77 9.14
N SER A 290 1.85 -7.84 8.28
CA SER A 290 1.55 -8.14 6.88
C SER A 290 2.77 -8.63 6.11
N VAL A 291 3.93 -7.95 6.24
CA VAL A 291 5.18 -8.40 5.62
C VAL A 291 5.58 -9.77 6.18
N ARG A 292 5.45 -9.97 7.48
CA ARG A 292 5.74 -11.24 8.17
C ARG A 292 4.87 -12.38 7.62
N PHE A 293 3.56 -12.16 7.51
CA PHE A 293 2.62 -13.16 6.99
C PHE A 293 3.00 -13.62 5.59
N TYR A 294 3.15 -12.67 4.65
CA TYR A 294 3.48 -13.02 3.27
C TYR A 294 4.87 -13.63 3.13
N ALA A 295 5.88 -13.10 3.85
CA ALA A 295 7.24 -13.64 3.80
C ALA A 295 7.31 -15.09 4.33
N LEU A 296 6.57 -15.43 5.40
CA LEU A 296 6.48 -16.79 5.91
C LEU A 296 5.88 -17.72 4.85
N ARG A 297 4.74 -17.36 4.27
CA ARG A 297 4.07 -18.19 3.24
C ARG A 297 4.92 -18.38 1.99
N LEU A 298 5.55 -17.30 1.48
CA LEU A 298 6.45 -17.37 0.33
C LEU A 298 7.68 -18.24 0.61
N HIS A 299 8.23 -18.18 1.83
CA HIS A 299 9.36 -19.01 2.23
C HIS A 299 8.98 -20.50 2.34
N GLU A 300 7.83 -20.80 2.95
CA GLU A 300 7.30 -22.17 3.05
C GLU A 300 7.06 -22.81 1.66
N LEU A 301 6.67 -22.01 0.68
CA LEU A 301 6.50 -22.44 -0.70
C LEU A 301 7.80 -22.50 -1.51
N GLY A 302 8.93 -22.12 -0.90
CA GLY A 302 10.23 -22.08 -1.57
C GLY A 302 10.35 -21.00 -2.66
N MET A 303 9.50 -19.97 -2.61
CA MET A 303 9.51 -18.84 -3.55
C MET A 303 10.54 -17.79 -3.20
N ILE A 304 10.91 -17.70 -1.94
CA ILE A 304 12.00 -16.86 -1.42
C ILE A 304 12.95 -17.70 -0.57
N LYS A 305 14.21 -17.26 -0.47
CA LYS A 305 15.27 -17.93 0.31
C LYS A 305 15.37 -17.40 1.74
N SER A 306 15.14 -16.10 1.91
CA SER A 306 15.24 -15.43 3.20
C SER A 306 14.02 -15.73 4.07
N ASN A 307 14.24 -15.91 5.37
CA ASN A 307 13.13 -15.98 6.33
C ASN A 307 12.51 -14.58 6.55
N ALA A 308 11.32 -14.56 7.16
CA ALA A 308 10.56 -13.32 7.40
C ALA A 308 11.36 -12.28 8.23
N LYS A 309 12.16 -12.72 9.23
CA LYS A 309 12.97 -11.81 10.04
C LYS A 309 14.00 -11.06 9.18
N ARG A 310 14.65 -11.74 8.24
CA ARG A 310 15.63 -11.12 7.32
C ARG A 310 14.95 -10.19 6.32
N ILE A 311 13.78 -10.57 5.79
CA ILE A 311 12.99 -9.69 4.89
C ILE A 311 12.61 -8.40 5.61
N ILE A 312 12.07 -8.47 6.84
CA ILE A 312 11.69 -7.30 7.64
C ILE A 312 12.92 -6.43 7.92
N ALA A 313 14.01 -7.01 8.47
CA ALA A 313 15.19 -6.25 8.83
C ALA A 313 15.84 -5.53 7.64
N ASN A 314 15.82 -6.15 6.46
CA ASN A 314 16.48 -5.62 5.27
C ASN A 314 15.53 -4.89 4.32
N GLY A 315 14.22 -5.10 4.41
CA GLY A 315 13.25 -4.65 3.42
C GLY A 315 12.23 -3.64 3.93
N THR A 316 12.31 -3.21 5.19
CA THR A 316 11.32 -2.27 5.76
C THR A 316 11.97 -1.09 6.46
N ASP A 317 11.25 0.03 6.53
CA ASP A 317 11.63 1.20 7.34
C ASP A 317 10.36 1.86 7.91
N TRP A 318 10.00 1.48 9.10
CA TRP A 318 8.78 1.92 9.78
C TRP A 318 8.91 3.25 10.52
N ARG A 319 10.10 3.91 10.52
CA ARG A 319 10.32 5.17 11.24
C ARG A 319 9.26 6.21 10.91
N PHE A 320 9.06 6.43 9.62
CA PHE A 320 8.13 7.45 9.11
C PHE A 320 6.68 7.12 9.46
N LEU A 321 6.26 5.87 9.27
CA LEU A 321 4.91 5.42 9.61
C LEU A 321 4.63 5.59 11.11
N ASN A 322 5.58 5.18 11.97
CA ASN A 322 5.43 5.26 13.42
C ASN A 322 5.38 6.70 13.94
N GLU A 323 6.13 7.61 13.35
CA GLU A 323 6.02 9.04 13.63
C GLU A 323 4.67 9.59 13.19
N LEU A 324 4.25 9.31 11.96
CA LEU A 324 3.01 9.80 11.39
C LEU A 324 1.77 9.26 12.10
N LYS A 325 1.78 8.00 12.57
CA LYS A 325 0.70 7.49 13.43
C LYS A 325 0.55 8.33 14.68
N ARG A 326 1.64 8.76 15.32
CA ARG A 326 1.60 9.65 16.50
C ARG A 326 1.13 11.07 16.15
N GLU A 327 1.62 11.64 15.05
CA GLU A 327 1.26 12.99 14.60
C GLU A 327 -0.20 13.09 14.15
N LEU A 328 -0.68 12.09 13.44
CA LEU A 328 -2.04 12.05 12.90
C LEU A 328 -3.06 11.46 13.88
N LYS A 329 -2.64 11.21 15.15
CA LYS A 329 -3.47 10.64 16.23
C LYS A 329 -4.21 9.38 15.79
N ALA A 330 -3.47 8.52 15.17
CA ALA A 330 -3.96 7.22 14.72
C ALA A 330 -3.94 6.23 15.89
#